data_b0b04d3d4516c5672bf22b7fc5ad142a
#
_entry.id   b0b04d3d4516c5672bf22b7fc5ad142a
#
_cell.length_a   1.000
_cell.length_b   1.000
_cell.length_c   1.000
_cell.angle_alpha   90.00
_cell.angle_beta   90.00
_cell.angle_gamma   90.00
#
_symmetry.space_group_name_H-M   'P 1'
#
loop_
_entity.id
_entity.type
_entity.pdbx_description
1 polymer ?
#
loop_
_entity_poly.entity_id
_entity_poly.type
_entity_poly.pdbx_seq_one_letter_code
_entity_poly.pdbx_strand_id
1 'polypeptide(L)'
;MSLDLSIMSTKEILFISLFIWGIPSTYFRSKFRKIVYKTNDWKINIKPLFKKEIIALFTNMYPNNIEYIRLRNNYRSYLTIYLVLFITYLSVE
;
A
#
# COMPACT_ATOMS: atom_id res chain seq x y z
N MET A 1 -5.48 18.25 21.57
CA MET A 1 -4.39 19.03 20.96
C MET A 1 -4.79 19.41 19.54
N SER A 2 -4.86 20.68 19.26
CA SER A 2 -5.13 21.12 17.90
C SER A 2 -3.83 21.12 17.10
N LEU A 3 -3.89 20.54 15.89
CA LEU A 3 -2.77 20.60 14.97
C LEU A 3 -2.80 21.95 14.26
N ASP A 4 -1.83 22.79 14.57
CA ASP A 4 -1.65 24.04 13.84
C ASP A 4 -0.65 23.80 12.73
N LEU A 5 -1.15 23.64 11.51
CA LEU A 5 -0.32 23.34 10.34
C LEU A 5 0.62 24.49 9.99
N SER A 6 0.34 25.71 10.48
CA SER A 6 1.19 26.86 10.18
C SER A 6 2.55 26.81 10.87
N ILE A 7 2.66 26.04 11.96
CA ILE A 7 3.93 25.89 12.68
C ILE A 7 4.68 24.61 12.33
N MET A 8 4.09 23.78 11.46
CA MET A 8 4.74 22.55 11.04
C MET A 8 5.53 22.75 9.76
N SER A 9 6.71 22.13 9.71
CA SER A 9 7.48 22.12 8.47
C SER A 9 6.78 21.26 7.41
N THR A 10 7.09 21.50 6.14
CA THR A 10 6.57 20.70 5.05
C THR A 10 6.93 19.23 5.24
N LYS A 11 8.15 18.95 5.72
CA LYS A 11 8.60 17.59 5.97
C LYS A 11 7.75 16.89 7.04
N GLU A 12 7.39 17.60 8.10
CA GLU A 12 6.54 17.04 9.16
C GLU A 12 5.14 16.73 8.64
N ILE A 13 4.58 17.62 7.83
CA ILE A 13 3.27 17.40 7.21
C ILE A 13 3.33 16.16 6.31
N LEU A 14 4.37 16.02 5.51
CA LEU A 14 4.55 14.86 4.64
C LEU A 14 4.73 13.57 5.43
N PHE A 15 5.46 13.62 6.55
CA PHE A 15 5.64 12.45 7.41
C PHE A 15 4.30 11.97 7.98
N ILE A 16 3.48 12.90 8.47
CA ILE A 16 2.15 12.57 8.99
C ILE A 16 1.26 12.03 7.88
N SER A 17 1.33 12.63 6.68
CA SER A 17 0.57 12.16 5.53
C SER A 17 0.96 10.74 5.14
N LEU A 18 2.25 10.40 5.14
CA LEU A 18 2.72 9.05 4.88
C LEU A 18 2.22 8.06 5.91
N PHE A 19 2.23 8.46 7.18
CA PHE A 19 1.77 7.60 8.27
C PHE A 19 0.28 7.28 8.12
N ILE A 20 -0.54 8.32 7.89
CA ILE A 20 -1.98 8.17 7.71
C ILE A 20 -2.29 7.36 6.45
N TRP A 21 -1.60 7.67 5.34
CA TRP A 21 -1.80 6.96 4.09
C TRP A 21 -1.39 5.49 4.18
N GLY A 22 -0.43 5.17 5.05
CA GLY A 22 0.00 3.79 5.25
C GLY A 22 -1.03 2.90 5.94
N ILE A 23 -1.97 3.47 6.70
CA ILE A 23 -2.95 2.68 7.44
C ILE A 23 -3.77 1.77 6.52
N PRO A 24 -4.35 2.25 5.38
CA PRO A 24 -5.10 1.38 4.49
C PRO A 24 -4.26 0.32 3.79
N SER A 25 -2.92 0.42 3.81
CA SER A 25 -2.05 -0.55 3.14
C SER A 25 -2.22 -1.95 3.72
N THR A 26 -2.49 -2.05 5.02
CA THR A 26 -2.72 -3.35 5.66
C THR A 26 -3.96 -4.04 5.12
N TYR A 27 -5.01 -3.28 4.84
CA TYR A 27 -6.24 -3.80 4.26
C TYR A 27 -6.02 -4.32 2.84
N PHE A 28 -5.39 -3.52 1.97
CA PHE A 28 -5.10 -3.93 0.60
C PHE A 28 -4.16 -5.12 0.56
N ARG A 29 -3.11 -5.08 1.37
CA ARG A 29 -2.13 -6.16 1.45
C ARG A 29 -2.77 -7.46 1.89
N SER A 30 -3.61 -7.43 2.92
CA SER A 30 -4.28 -8.61 3.44
C SER A 30 -5.16 -9.25 2.38
N LYS A 31 -6.02 -8.46 1.74
CA LYS A 31 -6.91 -8.97 0.69
C LYS A 31 -6.14 -9.48 -0.51
N PHE A 32 -5.11 -8.76 -0.93
CA PHE A 32 -4.29 -9.15 -2.07
C PHE A 32 -3.58 -10.47 -1.81
N ARG A 33 -2.99 -10.65 -0.63
CA ARG A 33 -2.32 -11.89 -0.26
C ARG A 33 -3.27 -13.07 -0.23
N LYS A 34 -4.48 -12.88 0.29
CA LYS A 34 -5.48 -13.95 0.34
C LYS A 34 -5.83 -14.44 -1.06
N ILE A 35 -5.91 -13.55 -2.03
CA ILE A 35 -6.18 -13.94 -3.42
C ILE A 35 -4.95 -14.60 -4.04
N VAL A 36 -3.77 -14.02 -3.89
CA VAL A 36 -2.54 -14.51 -4.51
C VAL A 36 -2.19 -15.92 -4.01
N TYR A 37 -2.33 -16.15 -2.70
CA TYR A 37 -2.00 -17.44 -2.09
C TYR A 37 -3.21 -18.36 -1.93
N LYS A 38 -4.38 -17.93 -2.44
CA LYS A 38 -5.62 -18.71 -2.43
C LYS A 38 -5.97 -19.24 -1.04
N THR A 39 -5.95 -18.36 -0.06
CA THR A 39 -6.26 -18.71 1.32
C THR A 39 -7.13 -17.64 1.97
N ASN A 40 -7.90 -18.03 2.98
CA ASN A 40 -8.65 -17.09 3.84
C ASN A 40 -8.03 -16.97 5.22
N ASP A 41 -6.88 -17.61 5.45
CA ASP A 41 -6.23 -17.60 6.76
C ASP A 41 -5.52 -16.25 6.96
N TRP A 42 -5.87 -15.56 8.05
CA TRP A 42 -5.24 -14.28 8.40
C TRP A 42 -3.72 -14.41 8.64
N LYS A 43 -3.24 -15.61 8.94
CA LYS A 43 -1.82 -15.87 9.17
C LYS A 43 -0.96 -15.55 7.96
N ILE A 44 -1.55 -15.47 6.76
CA ILE A 44 -0.82 -15.10 5.55
C ILE A 44 -0.20 -13.70 5.67
N ASN A 45 -0.78 -12.84 6.51
CA ASN A 45 -0.28 -11.48 6.71
C ASN A 45 1.02 -11.44 7.49
N ILE A 46 1.32 -12.49 8.25
CA ILE A 46 2.51 -12.59 9.10
C ILE A 46 3.68 -13.20 8.32
N LYS A 47 3.40 -13.99 7.30
CA LYS A 47 4.45 -14.69 6.54
C LYS A 47 5.23 -13.71 5.67
N PRO A 48 6.57 -13.76 5.70
CA PRO A 48 7.41 -12.89 4.86
C PRO A 48 7.57 -13.45 3.43
N LEU A 49 6.45 -13.69 2.75
CA LEU A 49 6.42 -14.23 1.40
C LEU A 49 6.11 -13.09 0.42
N PHE A 50 7.15 -12.49 -0.16
CA PHE A 50 6.98 -11.33 -1.02
C PHE A 50 7.07 -11.64 -2.51
N LYS A 51 7.80 -12.69 -2.91
CA LYS A 51 8.10 -12.93 -4.32
C LYS A 51 6.83 -13.11 -5.16
N LYS A 52 5.95 -14.01 -4.74
CA LYS A 52 4.71 -14.28 -5.47
C LYS A 52 3.78 -13.07 -5.46
N GLU A 53 3.72 -12.36 -4.36
CA GLU A 53 2.93 -11.14 -4.21
C GLU A 53 3.40 -10.06 -5.18
N ILE A 54 4.71 -9.84 -5.28
CA ILE A 54 5.28 -8.85 -6.19
C ILE A 54 5.00 -9.24 -7.64
N ILE A 55 5.18 -10.51 -7.99
CA ILE A 55 4.87 -11.00 -9.34
C ILE A 55 3.39 -10.76 -9.66
N ALA A 56 2.50 -11.08 -8.72
CA ALA A 56 1.06 -10.90 -8.92
C ALA A 56 0.69 -9.42 -9.07
N LEU A 57 1.42 -8.52 -8.39
CA LEU A 57 1.17 -7.09 -8.45
C LEU A 57 1.57 -6.49 -9.81
N PHE A 58 2.66 -6.97 -10.40
CA PHE A 58 3.21 -6.41 -11.63
C PHE A 58 2.86 -7.20 -12.88
N THR A 59 2.19 -8.32 -12.74
CA THR A 59 1.77 -9.15 -13.87
C THR A 59 0.27 -9.41 -13.80
N ASN A 60 -0.23 -10.23 -14.71
CA ASN A 60 -1.64 -10.62 -14.74
C ASN A 60 -1.74 -12.11 -14.39
N MET A 61 -1.48 -12.44 -13.12
CA MET A 61 -1.40 -13.82 -12.65
C MET A 61 -2.75 -14.57 -12.76
N TYR A 62 -3.85 -13.86 -12.51
CA TYR A 62 -5.20 -14.44 -12.57
C TYR A 62 -6.08 -13.61 -13.51
N PRO A 63 -5.90 -13.73 -14.84
CA PRO A 63 -6.58 -12.84 -15.79
C PRO A 63 -8.10 -13.00 -15.80
N ASN A 64 -8.63 -14.13 -15.34
CA ASN A 64 -10.06 -14.39 -15.29
C ASN A 64 -10.71 -14.02 -13.97
N ASN A 65 -9.94 -13.55 -12.99
CA ASN A 65 -10.45 -13.18 -11.68
C ASN A 65 -10.65 -11.66 -11.62
N ILE A 66 -11.90 -11.23 -11.73
CA ILE A 66 -12.25 -9.80 -11.74
C ILE A 66 -11.90 -9.15 -10.42
N GLU A 67 -12.11 -9.83 -9.29
CA GLU A 67 -11.77 -9.30 -7.97
C GLU A 67 -10.28 -9.08 -7.82
N TYR A 68 -9.47 -10.03 -8.29
CA TYR A 68 -8.01 -9.90 -8.30
C TYR A 68 -7.57 -8.69 -9.13
N ILE A 69 -8.11 -8.54 -10.34
CA ILE A 69 -7.74 -7.44 -11.23
C ILE A 69 -8.10 -6.09 -10.60
N ARG A 70 -9.30 -5.99 -10.05
CA ARG A 70 -9.75 -4.75 -9.38
C ARG A 70 -8.85 -4.40 -8.20
N LEU A 71 -8.60 -5.37 -7.34
CA LEU A 71 -7.79 -5.16 -6.15
C LEU A 71 -6.35 -4.83 -6.52
N ARG A 72 -5.79 -5.53 -7.52
CA ARG A 72 -4.44 -5.27 -8.02
C ARG A 72 -4.32 -3.84 -8.54
N ASN A 73 -5.28 -3.40 -9.36
CA ASN A 73 -5.25 -2.06 -9.93
C ASN A 73 -5.38 -1.00 -8.84
N ASN A 74 -6.26 -1.20 -7.88
CA ASN A 74 -6.42 -0.28 -6.75
C ASN A 74 -5.16 -0.23 -5.89
N TYR A 75 -4.56 -1.36 -5.63
CA TYR A 75 -3.33 -1.45 -4.85
C TYR A 75 -2.16 -0.78 -5.57
N ARG A 76 -2.04 -0.98 -6.88
CA ARG A 76 -1.03 -0.29 -7.69
C ARG A 76 -1.18 1.22 -7.61
N SER A 77 -2.41 1.72 -7.77
CA SER A 77 -2.68 3.16 -7.67
C SER A 77 -2.33 3.68 -6.28
N TYR A 78 -2.71 2.95 -5.24
CA TYR A 78 -2.41 3.29 -3.86
C TYR A 78 -0.91 3.37 -3.63
N LEU A 79 -0.17 2.36 -4.08
CA LEU A 79 1.29 2.30 -3.90
C LEU A 79 1.99 3.39 -4.72
N THR A 80 1.47 3.73 -5.90
CA THR A 80 2.04 4.81 -6.72
C THR A 80 1.94 6.14 -5.98
N ILE A 81 0.78 6.44 -5.40
CA ILE A 81 0.57 7.66 -4.62
C ILE A 81 1.49 7.64 -3.39
N TYR A 82 1.59 6.50 -2.71
CA TYR A 82 2.47 6.37 -1.56
C TYR A 82 3.92 6.63 -1.93
N LEU A 83 4.36 6.09 -3.07
CA LEU A 83 5.72 6.26 -3.56
C LEU A 83 6.01 7.73 -3.88
N VAL A 84 5.06 8.43 -4.53
CA VAL A 84 5.20 9.85 -4.83
C VAL A 84 5.33 10.66 -3.54
N LEU A 85 4.50 10.37 -2.54
CA LEU A 85 4.60 11.05 -1.24
C LEU A 85 5.94 10.78 -0.57
N PHE A 86 6.42 9.55 -0.64
CA PHE A 86 7.70 9.17 -0.03
C PHE A 86 8.87 9.86 -0.70
N ILE A 87 8.89 9.90 -2.03
CA ILE A 87 9.94 10.59 -2.79
C ILE A 87 9.91 12.09 -2.47
N THR A 88 8.73 12.68 -2.41
CA THR A 88 8.58 14.09 -2.04
C THR A 88 9.13 14.34 -0.64
N TYR A 89 8.82 13.45 0.30
CA TYR A 89 9.33 13.54 1.67
C TYR A 89 10.87 13.53 1.70
N LEU A 90 11.49 12.64 0.93
CA LEU A 90 12.95 12.56 0.86
C LEU A 90 13.59 13.78 0.20
N SER A 91 12.86 14.43 -0.70
CA SER A 91 13.35 15.61 -1.44
C SER A 91 13.23 16.90 -0.63
N VAL A 92 12.42 16.92 0.41
CA VAL A 92 12.23 18.09 1.29
C VAL A 92 13.23 18.01 2.44
N GLU A 93 13.94 19.10 2.63
CA GLU A 93 14.90 19.22 3.72
C GLU A 93 14.32 19.95 4.92
#